data_d43ee0bd408cafb97669299cd5177e69
#
_entry.id   d43ee0bd408cafb97669299cd5177e69
#
_cell.length_a   1.000
_cell.length_b   1.000
_cell.length_c   1.000
_cell.angle_alpha   90.00
_cell.angle_beta   90.00
_cell.angle_gamma   90.00
#
_symmetry.space_group_name_H-M   'P 1'
#
loop_
_entity.id
_entity.type
_entity.pdbx_description
1 polymer ?
#
loop_
_entity_poly.entity_id
_entity_poly.type
_entity_poly.pdbx_seq_one_letter_code
_entity_poly.pdbx_strand_id
1 'polypeptide(L)'
;MHTITNETDVWAGNDWSLFSVRGGTLTIKNGTVKAKDNDCYACDVQYGGTLIIEDGTFVGNISAVYVHEGKAEIKGGTFSIVQTETEGDPYRFLLNCYDSNRQAGKASIVVTGGTFENFNPADNAAEGAGTNFVDEGYKAVKIAETPAPNGTFQVVKNAKVDNADELIGALADPEIANIEVASDIDLAAKSSEELTFEEHKTIDIKEGVTLQLGSANFLTAEKGLTLTGKGTLDNSAAASTAVVAAASDVHEHKSLIHVTGGDLLIDGVTLINDPEYHWHGSSYNTAAIAYWNDANVTIRNARVISGEFTLCGMGRNGANTATVTLIDSFFESTSSNLDNKQHWAYAMRLFGSEVLIENCEVKGIQGAVSIEENAKAEIRSGKFYTVNTSGQQDAFYALYVSSSAEVTITGGEFSAPNVRTGLQIEGTSAVVSGDNDTDGRAEV
;
A
#
# COMPACT_ATOMS: atom_id res chain seq x y z
N MET A 1 26.01 19.49 -10.49
CA MET A 1 26.19 18.02 -10.38
C MET A 1 27.61 17.71 -10.81
N HIS A 2 28.39 17.01 -10.01
CA HIS A 2 29.72 16.57 -10.36
C HIS A 2 29.70 15.06 -10.55
N THR A 3 30.14 14.60 -11.71
CA THR A 3 30.26 13.17 -12.01
C THR A 3 31.74 12.80 -11.99
N ILE A 4 32.09 11.80 -11.24
CA ILE A 4 33.44 11.24 -11.20
C ILE A 4 33.35 9.82 -11.71
N THR A 5 33.97 9.57 -12.85
CA THR A 5 34.01 8.26 -13.50
C THR A 5 35.46 7.85 -13.72
N ASN A 6 35.74 6.59 -13.51
CA ASN A 6 37.00 6.01 -13.94
C ASN A 6 36.79 5.31 -15.30
N GLU A 7 37.22 5.95 -16.38
CA GLU A 7 37.03 5.46 -17.74
C GLU A 7 38.27 4.76 -18.31
N THR A 8 39.30 4.54 -17.51
CA THR A 8 40.52 3.90 -18.02
C THR A 8 40.42 2.39 -17.95
N ASP A 9 40.59 1.71 -19.07
CA ASP A 9 40.68 0.24 -19.17
C ASP A 9 42.06 -0.30 -18.76
N VAL A 10 42.95 0.56 -18.35
CA VAL A 10 44.28 0.14 -17.94
C VAL A 10 44.27 -0.27 -16.51
N TRP A 11 44.43 -1.55 -16.26
CA TRP A 11 44.74 -2.05 -14.95
C TRP A 11 46.13 -1.55 -14.50
N ALA A 12 46.15 -0.65 -13.57
CA ALA A 12 47.38 -0.18 -12.94
C ALA A 12 47.37 -0.57 -11.46
N GLY A 13 47.98 -1.69 -11.14
CA GLY A 13 48.24 -2.08 -9.76
C GLY A 13 46.98 -2.36 -8.93
N ASN A 14 46.93 -1.89 -7.71
CA ASN A 14 45.87 -2.18 -6.72
C ASN A 14 44.72 -1.20 -6.76
N ASP A 15 44.36 -0.65 -7.89
CA ASP A 15 43.21 0.30 -8.03
C ASP A 15 41.89 -0.46 -8.06
N TRP A 16 41.45 -0.91 -6.89
CA TRP A 16 40.21 -1.68 -6.71
C TRP A 16 38.98 -0.81 -6.59
N SER A 17 39.12 0.50 -6.48
CA SER A 17 38.01 1.42 -6.24
C SER A 17 38.23 2.77 -6.89
N LEU A 18 37.14 3.50 -7.18
CA LEU A 18 37.24 4.90 -7.60
C LEU A 18 37.61 5.80 -6.42
N PHE A 19 36.98 5.59 -5.28
CA PHE A 19 37.35 6.24 -4.02
C PHE A 19 37.86 5.21 -3.03
N SER A 20 39.08 5.43 -2.48
CA SER A 20 39.63 4.65 -1.37
C SER A 20 39.83 5.54 -0.15
N VAL A 21 39.10 5.24 0.93
CA VAL A 21 39.17 5.99 2.19
C VAL A 21 40.09 5.24 3.16
N ARG A 22 41.32 5.70 3.26
CA ARG A 22 42.39 5.04 4.05
C ARG A 22 42.72 5.88 5.27
N GLY A 23 42.08 5.61 6.39
CA GLY A 23 42.11 6.50 7.55
C GLY A 23 41.46 7.87 7.23
N GLY A 24 41.06 8.61 8.21
CA GLY A 24 40.35 9.87 8.00
C GLY A 24 38.90 9.71 7.53
N THR A 25 38.24 10.81 7.15
CA THR A 25 36.82 10.83 6.80
C THR A 25 36.58 11.44 5.42
N LEU A 26 35.81 10.76 4.60
CA LEU A 26 35.28 11.28 3.34
C LEU A 26 33.75 11.40 3.46
N THR A 27 33.21 12.59 3.17
CA THR A 27 31.78 12.82 3.06
C THR A 27 31.43 13.11 1.61
N ILE A 28 30.54 12.31 1.03
CA ILE A 28 29.97 12.51 -0.31
C ILE A 28 28.56 13.04 -0.13
N LYS A 29 28.35 14.29 -0.53
CA LYS A 29 27.05 14.96 -0.38
C LYS A 29 26.10 14.67 -1.53
N ASN A 30 26.63 14.57 -2.73
CA ASN A 30 25.91 14.24 -3.95
C ASN A 30 26.90 14.01 -5.11
N GLY A 31 26.43 13.40 -6.18
CA GLY A 31 27.19 13.19 -7.40
C GLY A 31 27.07 11.75 -7.90
N THR A 32 27.73 11.45 -9.00
CA THR A 32 27.80 10.09 -9.54
C THR A 32 29.18 9.52 -9.36
N VAL A 33 29.27 8.35 -8.74
CA VAL A 33 30.49 7.58 -8.54
C VAL A 33 30.33 6.24 -9.24
N LYS A 34 31.10 6.02 -10.31
CA LYS A 34 31.01 4.80 -11.12
C LYS A 34 32.34 4.07 -11.15
N ALA A 35 32.36 2.81 -10.74
CA ALA A 35 33.53 1.95 -10.81
C ALA A 35 33.89 1.57 -12.23
N LYS A 36 35.11 1.08 -12.41
CA LYS A 36 35.58 0.43 -13.67
C LYS A 36 34.83 -0.89 -13.90
N ASP A 37 34.81 -1.31 -15.16
CA ASP A 37 34.27 -2.59 -15.61
C ASP A 37 35.24 -3.75 -15.36
N ASN A 38 35.74 -3.93 -14.13
CA ASN A 38 36.68 -5.00 -13.83
C ASN A 38 36.83 -5.26 -12.34
N ASP A 39 35.90 -5.97 -11.75
CA ASP A 39 35.88 -6.40 -10.35
C ASP A 39 36.17 -5.29 -9.33
N CYS A 40 35.73 -4.07 -9.64
CA CYS A 40 36.04 -2.88 -8.87
C CYS A 40 34.85 -2.40 -8.03
N TYR A 41 35.17 -1.63 -6.99
CA TYR A 41 34.22 -0.96 -6.11
C TYR A 41 34.05 0.51 -6.51
N ALA A 42 32.87 1.08 -6.30
CA ALA A 42 32.75 2.53 -6.43
C ALA A 42 33.48 3.23 -5.27
N CYS A 43 33.30 2.72 -4.05
CA CYS A 43 33.99 3.20 -2.86
C CYS A 43 34.54 2.03 -2.04
N ASP A 44 35.73 2.18 -1.48
CA ASP A 44 36.27 1.27 -0.45
C ASP A 44 36.75 2.01 0.80
N VAL A 45 36.67 1.34 1.95
CA VAL A 45 37.08 1.87 3.24
C VAL A 45 38.09 0.92 3.88
N GLN A 46 39.26 1.46 4.21
CA GLN A 46 40.39 0.69 4.76
C GLN A 46 41.08 1.43 5.92
N TYR A 47 41.84 0.71 6.72
CA TYR A 47 42.70 1.25 7.76
C TYR A 47 42.00 2.22 8.72
N GLY A 48 40.80 1.87 9.15
CA GLY A 48 40.03 2.68 10.09
C GLY A 48 39.42 3.97 9.47
N GLY A 49 39.31 4.04 8.16
CA GLY A 49 38.65 5.15 7.46
C GLY A 49 37.17 5.24 7.75
N THR A 50 36.56 6.39 7.50
CA THR A 50 35.13 6.64 7.60
C THR A 50 34.59 7.23 6.29
N LEU A 51 33.63 6.56 5.69
CA LEU A 51 32.88 7.04 4.52
C LEU A 51 31.48 7.44 4.95
N ILE A 52 31.06 8.67 4.64
CA ILE A 52 29.72 9.16 4.87
C ILE A 52 29.10 9.50 3.51
N ILE A 53 28.00 8.87 3.18
CA ILE A 53 27.22 9.14 1.96
C ILE A 53 25.92 9.81 2.36
N GLU A 54 25.76 11.09 2.01
CA GLU A 54 24.54 11.84 2.24
C GLU A 54 23.53 11.62 1.11
N ASP A 55 24.02 11.63 -0.16
CA ASP A 55 23.22 11.40 -1.35
C ASP A 55 24.12 11.12 -2.56
N GLY A 56 23.55 10.75 -3.72
CA GLY A 56 24.25 10.52 -4.97
C GLY A 56 23.92 9.19 -5.63
N THR A 57 24.60 8.88 -6.73
CA THR A 57 24.44 7.63 -7.46
C THR A 57 25.76 6.85 -7.43
N PHE A 58 25.73 5.63 -6.93
CA PHE A 58 26.88 4.78 -6.74
C PHE A 58 26.72 3.51 -7.56
N VAL A 59 27.54 3.36 -8.58
CA VAL A 59 27.54 2.21 -9.47
C VAL A 59 28.85 1.45 -9.30
N GLY A 60 28.79 0.36 -8.57
CA GLY A 60 29.91 -0.57 -8.43
C GLY A 60 30.01 -1.50 -9.64
N ASN A 61 31.16 -2.12 -9.84
CA ASN A 61 31.21 -3.28 -10.72
C ASN A 61 30.70 -4.51 -9.96
N ILE A 62 31.39 -4.94 -8.90
CA ILE A 62 30.95 -6.04 -7.99
C ILE A 62 30.37 -5.53 -6.67
N SER A 63 30.75 -4.34 -6.21
CA SER A 63 30.17 -3.69 -5.03
C SER A 63 30.16 -2.19 -5.20
N ALA A 64 29.09 -1.53 -4.76
CA ALA A 64 29.05 -0.08 -4.71
C ALA A 64 29.87 0.44 -3.52
N VAL A 65 29.77 -0.22 -2.37
CA VAL A 65 30.55 0.11 -1.17
C VAL A 65 31.17 -1.16 -0.60
N TYR A 66 32.49 -1.13 -0.41
CA TYR A 66 33.25 -2.17 0.29
C TYR A 66 33.92 -1.61 1.54
N VAL A 67 33.75 -2.25 2.68
CA VAL A 67 34.40 -1.89 3.94
C VAL A 67 35.26 -3.04 4.40
N HIS A 68 36.58 -2.90 4.23
CA HIS A 68 37.55 -3.86 4.76
C HIS A 68 37.83 -3.62 6.25
N GLU A 69 38.14 -2.38 6.64
CA GLU A 69 38.38 -1.97 8.01
C GLU A 69 38.03 -0.49 8.17
N GLY A 70 37.07 -0.18 9.05
CA GLY A 70 36.55 1.15 9.27
C GLY A 70 35.04 1.19 9.21
N LYS A 71 34.47 2.31 8.80
CA LYS A 71 33.03 2.53 8.87
C LYS A 71 32.48 3.16 7.58
N ALA A 72 31.33 2.68 7.10
CA ALA A 72 30.49 3.40 6.13
C ALA A 72 29.15 3.77 6.76
N GLU A 73 28.74 5.03 6.63
CA GLU A 73 27.43 5.55 6.99
C GLU A 73 26.69 5.97 5.70
N ILE A 74 25.57 5.32 5.41
CA ILE A 74 24.76 5.58 4.21
C ILE A 74 23.46 6.22 4.67
N LYS A 75 23.28 7.51 4.34
CA LYS A 75 22.11 8.31 4.73
C LYS A 75 21.16 8.56 3.57
N GLY A 76 21.60 8.33 2.34
CA GLY A 76 20.85 8.52 1.11
C GLY A 76 21.60 7.99 -0.09
N GLY A 77 21.07 8.26 -1.28
CA GLY A 77 21.66 7.87 -2.56
C GLY A 77 21.06 6.61 -3.18
N THR A 78 21.47 6.35 -4.42
CA THR A 78 21.04 5.17 -5.18
C THR A 78 22.23 4.28 -5.47
N PHE A 79 22.07 2.99 -5.22
CA PHE A 79 23.15 2.01 -5.28
C PHE A 79 22.80 0.88 -6.25
N SER A 80 23.73 0.58 -7.17
CA SER A 80 23.60 -0.53 -8.12
C SER A 80 24.97 -1.14 -8.42
N ILE A 81 24.97 -2.34 -9.03
CA ILE A 81 26.17 -3.02 -9.56
C ILE A 81 25.99 -3.40 -11.00
N VAL A 82 27.06 -3.40 -11.77
CA VAL A 82 27.05 -3.75 -13.20
C VAL A 82 27.20 -5.26 -13.40
N GLN A 83 28.07 -5.90 -12.63
CA GLN A 83 28.34 -7.33 -12.76
C GLN A 83 27.18 -8.13 -12.16
N THR A 84 26.42 -8.75 -13.04
CA THR A 84 25.41 -9.74 -12.67
C THR A 84 26.06 -11.12 -12.66
N GLU A 85 25.49 -12.07 -11.88
CA GLU A 85 25.98 -13.43 -11.73
C GLU A 85 26.48 -14.05 -13.03
N THR A 86 27.73 -14.55 -13.02
CA THR A 86 28.16 -15.62 -13.89
C THR A 86 27.81 -16.94 -13.22
N GLU A 87 27.44 -17.95 -14.03
CA GLU A 87 27.08 -19.27 -13.58
C GLU A 87 28.12 -19.83 -12.58
N GLY A 88 27.72 -20.01 -11.33
CA GLY A 88 28.55 -20.54 -10.25
C GLY A 88 29.15 -19.56 -9.26
N ASP A 89 28.91 -18.26 -9.41
CA ASP A 89 29.42 -17.26 -8.48
C ASP A 89 28.34 -16.24 -8.08
N PRO A 90 27.70 -16.41 -6.91
CA PRO A 90 26.58 -15.60 -6.47
C PRO A 90 27.00 -14.25 -5.89
N TYR A 91 28.00 -13.56 -6.43
CA TYR A 91 28.46 -12.27 -5.89
C TYR A 91 27.44 -11.15 -6.11
N ARG A 92 26.59 -10.99 -5.11
CA ARG A 92 25.68 -9.83 -5.02
C ARG A 92 25.98 -9.01 -3.79
N PHE A 93 27.22 -8.57 -3.69
CA PHE A 93 27.69 -7.76 -2.59
C PHE A 93 27.55 -6.27 -2.94
N LEU A 94 26.32 -5.78 -3.14
CA LEU A 94 26.13 -4.35 -3.39
C LEU A 94 26.76 -3.50 -2.28
N LEU A 95 26.50 -3.87 -1.04
CA LEU A 95 27.21 -3.42 0.15
C LEU A 95 27.98 -4.62 0.71
N ASN A 96 29.27 -4.51 0.79
CA ASN A 96 30.16 -5.59 1.22
C ASN A 96 30.98 -5.15 2.44
N CYS A 97 30.87 -5.89 3.53
CA CYS A 97 31.61 -5.65 4.76
C CYS A 97 32.45 -6.88 5.11
N TYR A 98 33.78 -6.76 5.06
CA TYR A 98 34.67 -7.90 5.23
C TYR A 98 34.38 -8.67 6.52
N ASP A 99 33.95 -9.91 6.39
CA ASP A 99 33.39 -10.72 7.46
C ASP A 99 34.23 -10.82 8.73
N SER A 100 35.52 -11.13 8.59
CA SER A 100 36.37 -11.29 9.75
C SER A 100 36.53 -9.99 10.56
N ASN A 101 36.55 -8.84 9.86
CA ASN A 101 36.66 -7.55 10.52
C ASN A 101 35.31 -7.09 11.06
N ARG A 102 34.21 -7.39 10.38
CA ARG A 102 32.84 -7.14 10.85
C ARG A 102 32.56 -7.90 12.14
N GLN A 103 32.87 -9.19 12.18
CA GLN A 103 32.72 -10.04 13.38
C GLN A 103 33.60 -9.60 14.52
N ALA A 104 34.77 -9.06 14.22
CA ALA A 104 35.70 -8.50 15.20
C ALA A 104 35.37 -7.05 15.62
N GLY A 105 34.30 -6.44 15.07
CA GLY A 105 33.93 -5.05 15.34
C GLY A 105 34.86 -4.01 14.75
N LYS A 106 35.72 -4.38 13.78
CA LYS A 106 36.67 -3.49 13.10
C LYS A 106 36.15 -2.90 11.81
N ALA A 107 35.08 -3.47 11.25
CA ALA A 107 34.40 -2.98 10.07
C ALA A 107 32.90 -2.91 10.32
N SER A 108 32.23 -1.87 9.80
CA SER A 108 30.78 -1.71 9.89
C SER A 108 30.22 -0.94 8.72
N ILE A 109 28.99 -1.29 8.33
CA ILE A 109 28.12 -0.50 7.44
C ILE A 109 26.84 -0.20 8.22
N VAL A 110 26.42 1.07 8.21
CA VAL A 110 25.20 1.54 8.85
C VAL A 110 24.38 2.29 7.82
N VAL A 111 23.14 1.86 7.60
CA VAL A 111 22.25 2.41 6.59
C VAL A 111 21.04 3.06 7.26
N THR A 112 20.85 4.36 7.02
CA THR A 112 19.71 5.15 7.50
C THR A 112 18.90 5.77 6.36
N GLY A 113 19.23 5.45 5.10
CA GLY A 113 18.52 5.91 3.92
C GLY A 113 19.11 5.32 2.65
N GLY A 114 18.54 5.68 1.51
CA GLY A 114 19.01 5.27 0.18
C GLY A 114 18.16 4.19 -0.47
N THR A 115 18.40 4.00 -1.76
CA THR A 115 17.72 3.03 -2.63
C THR A 115 18.72 2.01 -3.16
N PHE A 116 18.39 0.73 -3.08
CA PHE A 116 19.28 -0.39 -3.34
C PHE A 116 18.67 -1.32 -4.40
N GLU A 117 19.29 -1.39 -5.56
CA GLU A 117 18.84 -2.24 -6.65
C GLU A 117 19.29 -3.69 -6.45
N ASN A 118 18.34 -4.63 -6.56
CA ASN A 118 18.56 -6.08 -6.40
C ASN A 118 19.23 -6.49 -5.09
N PHE A 119 19.04 -5.71 -4.03
CA PHE A 119 19.71 -5.91 -2.76
C PHE A 119 18.83 -5.46 -1.58
N ASN A 120 18.67 -6.35 -0.58
CA ASN A 120 18.01 -6.01 0.67
C ASN A 120 19.06 -5.69 1.74
N PRO A 121 19.24 -4.43 2.15
CA PRO A 121 20.23 -4.08 3.17
C PRO A 121 19.90 -4.58 4.58
N ALA A 122 18.64 -4.99 4.83
CA ALA A 122 18.21 -5.57 6.11
C ALA A 122 18.41 -7.10 6.19
N ASP A 123 18.62 -7.77 5.04
CA ASP A 123 18.88 -9.21 4.98
C ASP A 123 19.81 -9.50 3.81
N ASN A 124 21.09 -9.34 4.05
CA ASN A 124 22.12 -9.59 3.06
C ASN A 124 22.60 -11.03 3.13
N ALA A 125 21.99 -11.91 2.34
CA ALA A 125 22.34 -13.32 2.30
C ALA A 125 23.82 -13.59 1.88
N ALA A 126 24.42 -12.69 1.09
CA ALA A 126 25.81 -12.80 0.66
C ALA A 126 26.81 -12.60 1.83
N GLU A 127 26.47 -11.78 2.80
CA GLU A 127 27.24 -11.58 4.03
C GLU A 127 26.89 -12.59 5.14
N GLY A 128 26.05 -13.55 4.84
CA GLY A 128 25.50 -14.52 5.76
C GLY A 128 24.06 -14.21 6.15
N ALA A 129 23.26 -15.26 6.30
CA ALA A 129 21.85 -15.15 6.62
C ALA A 129 21.61 -14.28 7.87
N GLY A 130 20.69 -13.32 7.78
CA GLY A 130 20.33 -12.41 8.86
C GLY A 130 21.30 -11.24 9.08
N THR A 131 22.25 -11.00 8.16
CA THR A 131 23.11 -9.80 8.24
C THR A 131 22.28 -8.55 7.89
N ASN A 132 22.09 -7.69 8.86
CA ASN A 132 21.34 -6.44 8.76
C ASN A 132 22.29 -5.24 8.87
N PHE A 133 22.29 -4.38 7.87
CA PHE A 133 23.02 -3.12 7.86
C PHE A 133 22.15 -1.91 8.17
N VAL A 134 20.82 -2.09 8.22
CA VAL A 134 19.87 -1.01 8.52
C VAL A 134 19.90 -0.70 10.00
N ASP A 135 20.03 0.58 10.33
CA ASP A 135 20.11 1.06 11.71
C ASP A 135 18.76 0.90 12.44
N GLU A 136 18.82 0.84 13.76
CA GLU A 136 17.62 0.86 14.60
C GLU A 136 16.83 2.15 14.36
N GLY A 137 15.49 2.04 14.22
CA GLY A 137 14.63 3.17 13.83
C GLY A 137 14.49 3.40 12.32
N TYR A 138 15.06 2.49 11.51
CA TYR A 138 14.88 2.48 10.06
C TYR A 138 14.42 1.10 9.57
N LYS A 139 13.84 1.05 8.38
CA LYS A 139 13.34 -0.19 7.76
C LYS A 139 13.66 -0.20 6.27
N ALA A 140 14.10 -1.34 5.77
CA ALA A 140 14.15 -1.58 4.33
C ALA A 140 12.76 -1.97 3.82
N VAL A 141 12.23 -1.20 2.89
CA VAL A 141 10.93 -1.42 2.25
C VAL A 141 11.17 -1.76 0.80
N LYS A 142 10.57 -2.84 0.32
CA LYS A 142 10.63 -3.21 -1.10
C LYS A 142 9.70 -2.30 -1.89
N ILE A 143 10.25 -1.52 -2.81
CA ILE A 143 9.51 -0.55 -3.61
C ILE A 143 9.26 -1.01 -5.05
N ALA A 144 9.99 -2.02 -5.54
CA ALA A 144 9.79 -2.62 -6.85
C ALA A 144 10.23 -4.08 -6.88
N GLU A 145 9.58 -4.90 -7.71
CA GLU A 145 9.96 -6.29 -7.96
C GLU A 145 11.16 -6.44 -8.89
N THR A 146 11.56 -5.37 -9.55
CA THR A 146 12.70 -5.33 -10.46
C THR A 146 13.84 -4.51 -9.89
N PRO A 147 15.11 -4.81 -10.26
CA PRO A 147 15.54 -6.00 -11.00
C PRO A 147 15.44 -7.28 -10.17
N ALA A 148 15.16 -8.39 -10.88
CA ALA A 148 15.10 -9.70 -10.23
C ALA A 148 16.51 -10.19 -9.82
N PRO A 149 16.61 -11.10 -8.81
CA PRO A 149 15.54 -11.76 -8.08
C PRO A 149 15.06 -11.00 -6.84
N ASN A 150 15.78 -9.99 -6.35
CA ASN A 150 15.48 -9.39 -5.06
C ASN A 150 14.55 -8.17 -5.17
N GLY A 151 14.53 -7.48 -6.33
CA GLY A 151 13.80 -6.23 -6.51
C GLY A 151 14.58 -5.02 -5.98
N THR A 152 13.92 -3.88 -5.86
CA THR A 152 14.52 -2.64 -5.35
C THR A 152 14.00 -2.34 -3.96
N PHE A 153 14.90 -2.02 -3.04
CA PHE A 153 14.60 -1.66 -1.67
C PHE A 153 14.96 -0.20 -1.39
N GLN A 154 14.16 0.45 -0.57
CA GLN A 154 14.43 1.77 -0.02
C GLN A 154 14.52 1.67 1.49
N VAL A 155 15.50 2.32 2.10
CA VAL A 155 15.58 2.45 3.55
C VAL A 155 14.92 3.76 3.97
N VAL A 156 13.94 3.65 4.85
CA VAL A 156 13.13 4.76 5.34
C VAL A 156 13.11 4.78 6.86
N LYS A 157 12.91 5.96 7.44
CA LYS A 157 12.72 6.09 8.89
C LYS A 157 11.46 5.34 9.31
N ASN A 158 11.58 4.54 10.35
CA ASN A 158 10.52 3.70 10.88
C ASN A 158 10.23 4.08 12.33
N ALA A 159 8.97 4.38 12.62
CA ALA A 159 8.50 4.51 13.98
C ALA A 159 7.77 3.23 14.39
N LYS A 160 8.16 2.64 15.50
CA LYS A 160 7.37 1.64 16.19
C LYS A 160 6.53 2.36 17.25
N VAL A 161 5.22 2.19 17.19
CA VAL A 161 4.27 2.90 18.03
C VAL A 161 3.40 1.92 18.83
N ASP A 162 3.23 2.21 20.09
CA ASP A 162 2.50 1.38 21.04
C ASP A 162 1.31 2.12 21.71
N ASN A 163 1.14 3.41 21.42
CA ASN A 163 0.06 4.24 21.95
C ASN A 163 -0.35 5.38 21.00
N ALA A 164 -1.44 6.05 21.32
CA ALA A 164 -2.04 7.11 20.51
C ALA A 164 -1.13 8.32 20.29
N ASP A 165 -0.41 8.77 21.31
CA ASP A 165 0.44 9.95 21.21
C ASP A 165 1.66 9.70 20.32
N GLU A 166 2.25 8.51 20.41
CA GLU A 166 3.34 8.07 19.51
C GLU A 166 2.87 7.98 18.06
N LEU A 167 1.69 7.40 17.81
CA LEU A 167 1.14 7.31 16.47
C LEU A 167 0.90 8.70 15.87
N ILE A 168 0.29 9.61 16.63
CA ILE A 168 0.03 10.99 16.18
C ILE A 168 1.35 11.72 15.91
N GLY A 169 2.33 11.56 16.79
CA GLY A 169 3.68 12.11 16.58
C GLY A 169 4.33 11.59 15.29
N ALA A 170 4.19 10.29 15.02
CA ALA A 170 4.73 9.66 13.83
C ALA A 170 3.99 10.08 12.54
N LEU A 171 2.67 10.27 12.60
CA LEU A 171 1.90 10.78 11.46
C LEU A 171 2.30 12.22 11.12
N ALA A 172 2.53 13.06 12.13
CA ALA A 172 2.90 14.47 11.97
C ALA A 172 4.36 14.69 11.54
N ASP A 173 5.26 13.73 11.78
CA ASP A 173 6.68 13.85 11.40
C ASP A 173 6.86 13.51 9.91
N PRO A 174 7.22 14.48 9.03
CA PRO A 174 7.37 14.23 7.60
C PRO A 174 8.53 13.29 7.26
N GLU A 175 9.50 13.12 8.17
CA GLU A 175 10.62 12.19 7.95
C GLU A 175 10.23 10.73 8.20
N ILE A 176 9.17 10.46 8.97
CA ILE A 176 8.70 9.10 9.23
C ILE A 176 7.77 8.66 8.11
N ALA A 177 8.30 7.87 7.20
CA ALA A 177 7.52 7.30 6.10
C ALA A 177 6.84 5.98 6.45
N ASN A 178 7.41 5.21 7.40
CA ASN A 178 6.88 3.92 7.81
C ASN A 178 6.56 3.90 9.31
N ILE A 179 5.37 3.45 9.66
CA ILE A 179 4.87 3.37 11.04
C ILE A 179 4.45 1.93 11.30
N GLU A 180 5.08 1.30 12.28
CA GLU A 180 4.74 -0.03 12.75
C GLU A 180 3.84 0.05 13.97
N VAL A 181 2.58 -0.37 13.85
CA VAL A 181 1.64 -0.47 14.97
C VAL A 181 1.80 -1.86 15.59
N ALA A 182 2.44 -1.90 16.77
CA ALA A 182 2.90 -3.13 17.39
C ALA A 182 1.99 -3.65 18.51
N SER A 183 1.08 -2.81 19.01
CA SER A 183 0.06 -3.14 20.00
C SER A 183 -1.26 -2.46 19.68
N ASP A 184 -2.34 -2.87 20.36
CA ASP A 184 -3.64 -2.23 20.20
C ASP A 184 -3.57 -0.75 20.59
N ILE A 185 -4.08 0.11 19.70
CA ILE A 185 -4.13 1.57 19.94
C ILE A 185 -5.56 2.05 19.79
N ASP A 186 -6.03 2.81 20.81
CA ASP A 186 -7.33 3.44 20.81
C ASP A 186 -7.18 4.96 20.61
N LEU A 187 -7.75 5.45 19.50
CA LEU A 187 -7.77 6.86 19.08
C LEU A 187 -9.12 7.53 19.31
N ALA A 188 -10.06 6.90 20.02
CA ALA A 188 -11.41 7.45 20.22
C ALA A 188 -11.42 8.81 20.94
N ALA A 189 -10.40 9.12 21.72
CA ALA A 189 -10.22 10.42 22.37
C ALA A 189 -9.50 11.49 21.52
N LYS A 190 -9.05 11.12 20.31
CA LYS A 190 -8.37 12.00 19.37
C LYS A 190 -9.35 12.57 18.33
N SER A 191 -8.92 13.55 17.56
CA SER A 191 -9.71 14.13 16.47
C SER A 191 -9.17 13.74 15.10
N SER A 192 -10.00 13.81 14.07
CA SER A 192 -9.55 13.58 12.69
C SER A 192 -8.49 14.59 12.23
N GLU A 193 -8.47 15.78 12.81
CA GLU A 193 -7.42 16.78 12.52
C GLU A 193 -6.05 16.31 12.98
N GLU A 194 -5.98 15.54 14.08
CA GLU A 194 -4.74 14.93 14.58
C GLU A 194 -4.31 13.72 13.75
N LEU A 195 -5.20 13.16 12.92
CA LEU A 195 -4.95 11.99 12.05
C LEU A 195 -4.64 12.37 10.60
N THR A 196 -4.36 13.65 10.36
CA THR A 196 -3.94 14.13 9.04
C THR A 196 -2.41 14.03 8.88
N PHE A 197 -1.97 13.85 7.65
CA PHE A 197 -0.54 13.81 7.30
C PHE A 197 -0.33 14.40 5.91
N GLU A 198 0.79 15.09 5.73
CA GLU A 198 1.09 15.86 4.51
C GLU A 198 1.96 15.08 3.51
N GLU A 199 2.53 13.93 3.93
CA GLU A 199 3.38 13.08 3.10
C GLU A 199 2.84 11.66 3.07
N HIS A 200 3.22 10.88 2.05
CA HIS A 200 2.84 9.47 1.97
C HIS A 200 3.26 8.70 3.23
N LYS A 201 2.32 7.98 3.84
CA LYS A 201 2.58 7.14 5.02
C LYS A 201 2.31 5.67 4.70
N THR A 202 3.18 4.82 5.20
CA THR A 202 2.93 3.38 5.30
C THR A 202 2.65 3.04 6.76
N ILE A 203 1.49 2.47 7.04
CA ILE A 203 1.10 1.99 8.37
C ILE A 203 1.01 0.47 8.32
N ASP A 204 1.91 -0.20 9.03
CA ASP A 204 2.01 -1.65 9.13
C ASP A 204 1.35 -2.10 10.44
N ILE A 205 0.10 -2.58 10.37
CA ILE A 205 -0.63 -3.06 11.54
C ILE A 205 -0.34 -4.55 11.72
N LYS A 206 0.31 -4.90 12.81
CA LYS A 206 0.74 -6.30 13.06
C LYS A 206 -0.43 -7.25 13.21
N GLU A 207 -0.18 -8.53 12.93
CA GLU A 207 -1.18 -9.60 13.09
C GLU A 207 -1.72 -9.64 14.51
N GLY A 208 -3.05 -9.65 14.64
CA GLY A 208 -3.75 -9.64 15.92
C GLY A 208 -3.81 -8.29 16.63
N VAL A 209 -3.28 -7.22 16.03
CA VAL A 209 -3.32 -5.85 16.54
C VAL A 209 -4.49 -5.10 15.93
N THR A 210 -5.15 -4.29 16.74
CA THR A 210 -6.26 -3.42 16.34
C THR A 210 -5.89 -1.94 16.54
N LEU A 211 -6.01 -1.18 15.45
CA LEU A 211 -6.00 0.28 15.49
C LEU A 211 -7.45 0.78 15.48
N GLN A 212 -7.92 1.22 16.65
CA GLN A 212 -9.28 1.70 16.87
C GLN A 212 -9.35 3.20 16.65
N LEU A 213 -10.03 3.67 15.58
CA LEU A 213 -10.14 5.11 15.30
C LEU A 213 -11.17 5.83 16.16
N GLY A 214 -12.25 5.14 16.55
CA GLY A 214 -13.43 5.77 17.14
C GLY A 214 -14.41 6.26 16.07
N SER A 215 -15.68 6.46 16.46
CA SER A 215 -16.81 6.63 15.52
C SER A 215 -16.79 7.90 14.68
N ALA A 216 -16.04 8.92 15.10
CA ALA A 216 -16.00 10.21 14.43
C ALA A 216 -14.68 10.45 13.67
N ASN A 217 -13.73 9.55 13.82
CA ASN A 217 -12.38 9.72 13.29
C ASN A 217 -12.15 8.96 11.99
N PHE A 218 -11.36 9.53 11.12
CA PHE A 218 -10.96 8.95 9.84
C PHE A 218 -9.54 9.37 9.46
N LEU A 219 -8.91 8.55 8.63
CA LEU A 219 -7.63 8.87 8.00
C LEU A 219 -7.89 9.58 6.67
N THR A 220 -7.16 10.66 6.41
CA THR A 220 -7.22 11.32 5.10
C THR A 220 -5.97 11.02 4.29
N ALA A 221 -6.14 10.33 3.17
CA ALA A 221 -5.08 10.02 2.22
C ALA A 221 -5.08 11.05 1.07
N GLU A 222 -4.53 12.23 1.32
CA GLU A 222 -4.39 13.28 0.30
C GLU A 222 -3.13 13.09 -0.55
N LYS A 223 -2.04 12.67 0.08
CA LYS A 223 -0.73 12.45 -0.57
C LYS A 223 -0.40 10.99 -0.78
N GLY A 224 -1.27 10.11 -0.31
CA GLY A 224 -1.13 8.68 -0.39
C GLY A 224 -1.03 8.02 0.98
N LEU A 225 -1.55 6.78 1.05
CA LEU A 225 -1.53 5.94 2.24
C LEU A 225 -1.34 4.48 1.81
N THR A 226 -0.43 3.80 2.49
CA THR A 226 -0.30 2.35 2.40
C THR A 226 -0.64 1.74 3.75
N LEU A 227 -1.66 0.88 3.78
CA LEU A 227 -1.97 0.03 4.93
C LEU A 227 -1.51 -1.39 4.63
N THR A 228 -0.63 -1.92 5.46
CA THR A 228 -0.10 -3.27 5.32
C THR A 228 -0.18 -4.06 6.62
N GLY A 229 0.19 -5.32 6.55
CA GLY A 229 0.17 -6.22 7.68
C GLY A 229 -1.05 -7.12 7.69
N LYS A 230 -1.38 -7.68 8.85
CA LYS A 230 -2.52 -8.57 9.03
C LYS A 230 -3.39 -8.17 10.23
N GLY A 231 -3.24 -6.93 10.65
CA GLY A 231 -4.02 -6.36 11.73
C GLY A 231 -5.35 -5.78 11.26
N THR A 232 -6.00 -5.05 12.14
CA THR A 232 -7.33 -4.49 11.92
C THR A 232 -7.32 -2.98 12.11
N LEU A 233 -7.91 -2.25 11.17
CA LEU A 233 -8.31 -0.86 11.33
C LEU A 233 -9.82 -0.83 11.57
N ASP A 234 -10.26 -0.26 12.70
CA ASP A 234 -11.61 -0.41 13.20
C ASP A 234 -12.19 0.90 13.72
N ASN A 235 -13.45 1.18 13.45
CA ASN A 235 -14.21 2.25 14.10
C ASN A 235 -15.54 1.75 14.72
N SER A 236 -15.73 0.44 14.87
CA SER A 236 -16.98 -0.15 15.34
C SER A 236 -17.29 0.08 16.82
N ALA A 237 -16.28 0.31 17.67
CA ALA A 237 -16.44 0.35 19.12
C ALA A 237 -17.29 1.51 19.67
N ALA A 238 -17.55 2.53 18.88
CA ALA A 238 -18.26 3.73 19.32
C ALA A 238 -19.73 3.80 18.86
N ALA A 239 -20.19 2.82 18.13
CA ALA A 239 -21.50 2.85 17.48
C ALA A 239 -22.70 2.77 18.42
N SER A 240 -22.55 2.16 19.59
CA SER A 240 -23.71 1.75 20.40
C SER A 240 -24.40 2.87 21.19
N THR A 241 -23.86 4.07 21.27
CA THR A 241 -24.42 5.12 22.15
C THR A 241 -24.82 6.41 21.44
N ALA A 242 -24.42 6.65 20.23
CA ALA A 242 -24.82 7.81 19.47
C ALA A 242 -26.03 7.48 18.56
N VAL A 243 -27.22 7.42 19.13
CA VAL A 243 -28.41 7.83 18.40
C VAL A 243 -28.17 9.29 18.05
N VAL A 244 -27.54 9.53 16.92
CA VAL A 244 -27.37 10.88 16.40
C VAL A 244 -28.76 11.37 16.05
N ALA A 245 -29.31 12.18 16.96
CA ALA A 245 -30.50 12.94 16.69
C ALA A 245 -30.32 13.64 15.36
N ALA A 246 -31.33 13.59 14.52
CA ALA A 246 -31.38 14.13 13.18
C ALA A 246 -30.89 15.59 13.07
N ALA A 247 -29.61 15.80 13.09
CA ALA A 247 -28.97 17.04 12.70
C ALA A 247 -28.41 16.84 11.30
N SER A 248 -28.88 17.64 10.38
CA SER A 248 -28.67 17.55 8.93
C SER A 248 -27.23 17.62 8.44
N ASP A 249 -26.26 17.78 9.32
CA ASP A 249 -24.88 18.10 8.94
C ASP A 249 -23.81 17.10 9.49
N VAL A 250 -24.22 16.01 10.13
CA VAL A 250 -23.32 15.06 10.79
C VAL A 250 -22.94 13.87 9.90
N HIS A 251 -23.44 13.81 8.68
CA HIS A 251 -23.31 12.65 7.81
C HIS A 251 -21.97 12.54 7.05
N GLU A 252 -21.14 13.55 7.15
CA GLU A 252 -19.92 13.62 6.33
C GLU A 252 -18.75 12.77 6.86
N HIS A 253 -18.85 12.12 8.03
CA HIS A 253 -17.65 11.71 8.77
C HIS A 253 -17.66 10.28 9.32
N LYS A 254 -18.32 9.32 8.66
CA LYS A 254 -18.32 7.92 9.12
C LYS A 254 -17.53 6.93 8.25
N SER A 255 -16.66 7.43 7.42
CA SER A 255 -15.73 6.57 6.67
C SER A 255 -14.45 6.36 7.47
N LEU A 256 -13.82 5.18 7.33
CA LEU A 256 -12.49 4.94 7.93
C LEU A 256 -11.40 5.72 7.18
N ILE A 257 -11.50 5.76 5.85
CA ILE A 257 -10.48 6.35 4.99
C ILE A 257 -11.15 7.25 3.95
N HIS A 258 -10.66 8.48 3.88
CA HIS A 258 -10.98 9.44 2.84
C HIS A 258 -9.79 9.55 1.87
N VAL A 259 -9.99 9.19 0.62
CA VAL A 259 -8.98 9.29 -0.43
C VAL A 259 -9.33 10.48 -1.30
N THR A 260 -8.75 11.64 -1.01
CA THR A 260 -9.03 12.89 -1.73
C THR A 260 -8.07 13.15 -2.88
N GLY A 261 -7.05 12.32 -3.00
CA GLY A 261 -6.03 12.30 -4.04
C GLY A 261 -4.94 11.28 -3.69
N GLY A 262 -3.93 11.14 -4.55
CA GLY A 262 -2.82 10.24 -4.32
C GLY A 262 -3.16 8.74 -4.39
N ASP A 263 -2.24 7.92 -3.94
CA ASP A 263 -2.32 6.46 -4.01
C ASP A 263 -2.77 5.87 -2.67
N LEU A 264 -3.84 5.09 -2.66
CA LEU A 264 -4.20 4.22 -1.54
C LEU A 264 -3.85 2.77 -1.89
N LEU A 265 -3.00 2.16 -1.10
CA LEU A 265 -2.77 0.71 -1.13
C LEU A 265 -3.22 0.09 0.19
N ILE A 266 -4.09 -0.92 0.12
CA ILE A 266 -4.43 -1.78 1.26
C ILE A 266 -4.02 -3.21 0.90
N ASP A 267 -3.13 -3.79 1.71
CA ASP A 267 -2.60 -5.13 1.49
C ASP A 267 -2.61 -5.94 2.78
N GLY A 268 -3.48 -6.91 2.87
CA GLY A 268 -3.57 -7.87 3.97
C GLY A 268 -4.37 -7.41 5.20
N VAL A 269 -4.78 -6.15 5.28
CA VAL A 269 -5.42 -5.54 6.46
C VAL A 269 -6.93 -5.82 6.47
N THR A 270 -7.50 -6.00 7.67
CA THR A 270 -8.94 -6.01 7.88
C THR A 270 -9.44 -4.60 8.20
N LEU A 271 -10.43 -4.11 7.47
CA LEU A 271 -11.11 -2.85 7.73
C LEU A 271 -12.51 -3.14 8.28
N ILE A 272 -12.87 -2.52 9.40
CA ILE A 272 -14.22 -2.63 9.99
C ILE A 272 -14.78 -1.23 10.19
N ASN A 273 -15.79 -0.89 9.40
CA ASN A 273 -16.46 0.40 9.47
C ASN A 273 -17.88 0.23 10.02
N ASP A 274 -18.05 0.50 11.29
CA ASP A 274 -19.31 0.48 12.02
C ASP A 274 -20.38 -0.52 11.45
N PRO A 275 -20.26 -1.82 11.71
CA PRO A 275 -21.12 -2.83 11.10
C PRO A 275 -22.59 -2.75 11.56
N GLU A 276 -22.87 -2.01 12.65
CA GLU A 276 -24.21 -1.76 13.20
C GLU A 276 -24.81 -0.44 12.67
N TYR A 277 -24.07 0.30 11.84
CA TYR A 277 -24.56 1.56 11.32
C TYR A 277 -25.69 1.34 10.31
N HIS A 278 -26.80 2.00 10.57
CA HIS A 278 -27.95 2.03 9.70
C HIS A 278 -28.14 3.45 9.17
N TRP A 279 -28.13 3.56 7.84
CA TRP A 279 -28.28 4.85 7.19
C TRP A 279 -29.65 5.49 7.40
N HIS A 280 -29.67 6.80 7.64
CA HIS A 280 -30.88 7.58 7.89
C HIS A 280 -30.98 8.90 7.11
N GLY A 281 -30.38 9.05 5.94
CA GLY A 281 -30.38 10.34 5.25
C GLY A 281 -29.93 10.30 3.79
N SER A 282 -29.60 11.43 3.20
CA SER A 282 -29.32 11.60 1.77
C SER A 282 -27.82 11.70 1.43
N SER A 283 -26.90 11.47 2.36
CA SER A 283 -25.48 11.61 2.07
C SER A 283 -24.80 10.27 1.82
N TYR A 284 -23.82 10.28 0.92
CA TYR A 284 -23.11 9.11 0.41
C TYR A 284 -21.79 8.84 1.17
N ASN A 285 -21.64 9.40 2.35
CA ASN A 285 -20.35 9.49 3.03
C ASN A 285 -20.10 8.38 4.06
N THR A 286 -20.88 7.32 4.05
CA THR A 286 -20.78 6.20 4.98
C THR A 286 -20.15 4.98 4.34
N ALA A 287 -18.97 5.15 3.82
CA ALA A 287 -18.20 4.05 3.24
C ALA A 287 -16.98 3.73 4.11
N ALA A 288 -16.57 2.48 4.21
CA ALA A 288 -15.27 2.19 4.82
C ALA A 288 -14.17 2.97 4.09
N ILE A 289 -14.24 3.01 2.76
CA ILE A 289 -13.33 3.78 1.91
C ILE A 289 -14.15 4.66 0.99
N ALA A 290 -14.00 5.98 1.13
CA ALA A 290 -14.56 6.98 0.23
C ALA A 290 -13.44 7.60 -0.62
N TYR A 291 -13.58 7.59 -1.96
CA TYR A 291 -12.56 8.11 -2.85
C TYR A 291 -13.12 9.16 -3.82
N TRP A 292 -12.28 10.13 -4.19
CA TRP A 292 -12.63 11.25 -5.06
C TRP A 292 -11.63 11.41 -6.21
N ASN A 293 -12.07 12.10 -7.25
CA ASN A 293 -11.24 12.61 -8.36
C ASN A 293 -10.32 11.56 -8.99
N ASP A 294 -9.02 11.83 -8.97
CA ASP A 294 -7.93 11.09 -9.60
C ASP A 294 -7.18 10.15 -8.63
N ALA A 295 -7.86 9.70 -7.58
CA ALA A 295 -7.30 8.75 -6.63
C ALA A 295 -6.97 7.40 -7.28
N ASN A 296 -5.83 6.80 -6.93
CA ASN A 296 -5.49 5.43 -7.27
C ASN A 296 -5.76 4.52 -6.06
N VAL A 297 -6.77 3.69 -6.14
CA VAL A 297 -7.15 2.78 -5.04
C VAL A 297 -6.80 1.35 -5.41
N THR A 298 -5.89 0.74 -4.69
CA THR A 298 -5.56 -0.69 -4.81
C THR A 298 -5.87 -1.39 -3.49
N ILE A 299 -6.71 -2.42 -3.55
CA ILE A 299 -7.06 -3.26 -2.38
C ILE A 299 -6.79 -4.71 -2.76
N ARG A 300 -5.92 -5.35 -2.00
CA ARG A 300 -5.57 -6.76 -2.23
C ARG A 300 -5.39 -7.52 -0.93
N ASN A 301 -5.72 -8.81 -0.96
CA ASN A 301 -5.59 -9.71 0.19
C ASN A 301 -6.31 -9.19 1.45
N ALA A 302 -7.30 -8.32 1.29
CA ALA A 302 -7.93 -7.56 2.36
C ALA A 302 -9.35 -8.05 2.65
N ARG A 303 -9.82 -7.72 3.87
CA ARG A 303 -11.20 -7.92 4.28
C ARG A 303 -11.80 -6.57 4.67
N VAL A 304 -12.87 -6.15 4.00
CA VAL A 304 -13.54 -4.88 4.28
C VAL A 304 -14.99 -5.14 4.67
N ILE A 305 -15.34 -4.75 5.88
CA ILE A 305 -16.69 -4.89 6.45
C ILE A 305 -17.21 -3.49 6.77
N SER A 306 -18.44 -3.18 6.34
CA SER A 306 -19.07 -1.89 6.61
C SER A 306 -20.56 -2.05 6.87
N GLY A 307 -21.11 -1.19 7.70
CA GLY A 307 -22.55 -1.10 7.89
C GLY A 307 -23.28 -0.75 6.59
N GLU A 308 -22.66 0.05 5.73
CA GLU A 308 -23.17 0.38 4.39
C GLU A 308 -22.17 0.03 3.30
N PHE A 309 -21.56 1.06 2.69
CA PHE A 309 -20.61 0.83 1.61
C PHE A 309 -19.24 0.39 2.13
N THR A 310 -18.68 -0.61 1.54
CA THR A 310 -17.28 -0.97 1.75
C THR A 310 -16.36 -0.04 0.95
N LEU A 311 -16.79 0.34 -0.26
CA LEU A 311 -16.07 1.24 -1.16
C LEU A 311 -17.08 2.11 -1.92
N CYS A 312 -16.87 3.42 -1.92
CA CYS A 312 -17.73 4.36 -2.61
C CYS A 312 -16.94 5.46 -3.32
N GLY A 313 -17.14 5.58 -4.63
CA GLY A 313 -16.70 6.75 -5.40
C GLY A 313 -17.61 7.94 -5.09
N MET A 314 -17.02 9.11 -4.82
CA MET A 314 -17.73 10.30 -4.38
C MET A 314 -17.89 11.35 -5.48
N GLY A 315 -17.18 11.21 -6.59
CA GLY A 315 -17.30 12.11 -7.73
C GLY A 315 -18.51 11.81 -8.58
N ARG A 316 -19.48 12.73 -8.68
CA ARG A 316 -20.62 12.64 -9.57
C ARG A 316 -20.39 13.45 -10.85
N ASN A 317 -21.20 13.20 -11.87
CA ASN A 317 -21.22 13.94 -13.15
C ASN A 317 -19.98 13.75 -14.02
N GLY A 318 -19.35 12.57 -13.98
CA GLY A 318 -18.22 12.23 -14.86
C GLY A 318 -16.91 12.97 -14.56
N ALA A 319 -16.82 13.63 -13.41
CA ALA A 319 -15.61 14.33 -12.98
C ALA A 319 -14.59 13.40 -12.30
N ASN A 320 -14.98 12.13 -12.03
CA ASN A 320 -14.10 11.17 -11.37
C ASN A 320 -13.26 10.44 -12.42
N THR A 321 -11.93 10.51 -12.26
CA THR A 321 -10.94 9.82 -13.11
C THR A 321 -10.11 8.82 -12.30
N ALA A 322 -10.63 8.42 -11.14
CA ALA A 322 -9.97 7.47 -10.26
C ALA A 322 -9.73 6.11 -10.93
N THR A 323 -8.67 5.44 -10.52
CA THR A 323 -8.45 4.02 -10.83
C THR A 323 -8.70 3.18 -9.59
N VAL A 324 -9.39 2.05 -9.76
CA VAL A 324 -9.73 1.13 -8.67
C VAL A 324 -9.32 -0.29 -9.06
N THR A 325 -8.42 -0.88 -8.32
CA THR A 325 -7.96 -2.25 -8.52
C THR A 325 -8.25 -3.08 -7.28
N LEU A 326 -9.09 -4.11 -7.43
CA LEU A 326 -9.51 -5.00 -6.35
C LEU A 326 -9.09 -6.42 -6.69
N ILE A 327 -8.26 -7.03 -5.85
CA ILE A 327 -7.69 -8.35 -6.08
C ILE A 327 -7.75 -9.17 -4.79
N ASP A 328 -8.12 -10.47 -4.89
CA ASP A 328 -8.04 -11.45 -3.79
C ASP A 328 -8.66 -10.96 -2.47
N SER A 329 -9.76 -10.22 -2.52
CA SER A 329 -10.29 -9.50 -1.36
C SER A 329 -11.77 -9.81 -1.11
N PHE A 330 -12.17 -9.65 0.16
CA PHE A 330 -13.53 -9.86 0.62
C PHE A 330 -14.17 -8.53 1.06
N PHE A 331 -15.38 -8.26 0.59
CA PHE A 331 -16.14 -7.06 0.89
C PHE A 331 -17.54 -7.42 1.38
N GLU A 332 -17.95 -6.90 2.53
CA GLU A 332 -19.24 -7.20 3.14
C GLU A 332 -19.95 -5.94 3.63
N SER A 333 -21.15 -5.67 3.10
CA SER A 333 -22.10 -4.75 3.70
C SER A 333 -22.99 -5.50 4.68
N THR A 334 -23.10 -4.99 5.91
CA THR A 334 -23.89 -5.60 6.99
C THR A 334 -25.18 -4.87 7.31
N SER A 335 -25.49 -3.77 6.58
CA SER A 335 -26.70 -2.97 6.83
C SER A 335 -27.95 -3.80 6.76
N SER A 336 -28.67 -3.85 7.87
CA SER A 336 -29.97 -4.53 8.01
C SER A 336 -31.16 -3.58 7.88
N ASN A 337 -30.92 -2.28 7.63
CA ASN A 337 -32.00 -1.30 7.56
C ASN A 337 -32.75 -1.37 6.24
N LEU A 338 -33.67 -2.29 6.16
CA LEU A 338 -34.55 -2.51 5.03
C LEU A 338 -35.75 -1.53 4.96
N ASP A 339 -35.87 -0.64 5.96
CA ASP A 339 -37.04 0.25 6.06
C ASP A 339 -36.96 1.47 5.15
N ASN A 340 -35.77 1.78 4.62
CA ASN A 340 -35.62 2.96 3.77
C ASN A 340 -35.65 2.61 2.28
N LYS A 341 -36.83 2.74 1.70
CA LYS A 341 -37.15 2.38 0.33
C LYS A 341 -36.47 3.22 -0.77
N GLN A 342 -35.61 4.15 -0.42
CA GLN A 342 -35.08 5.13 -1.37
C GLN A 342 -33.60 4.99 -1.68
N HIS A 343 -32.92 4.03 -1.11
CA HIS A 343 -31.46 4.01 -1.20
C HIS A 343 -30.90 2.72 -1.78
N TRP A 344 -30.00 2.96 -2.65
CA TRP A 344 -29.17 2.05 -3.41
C TRP A 344 -28.11 1.42 -2.49
N ALA A 345 -28.52 0.55 -1.57
CA ALA A 345 -27.67 -0.09 -0.58
C ALA A 345 -26.85 -1.24 -1.20
N TYR A 346 -25.88 -0.86 -2.03
CA TYR A 346 -24.87 -1.78 -2.54
C TYR A 346 -23.69 -1.85 -1.58
N ALA A 347 -23.02 -3.00 -1.51
CA ALA A 347 -21.77 -3.10 -0.78
C ALA A 347 -20.68 -2.23 -1.41
N MET A 348 -20.70 -2.06 -2.75
CA MET A 348 -19.82 -1.15 -3.48
C MET A 348 -20.62 -0.25 -4.42
N ARG A 349 -20.22 1.02 -4.49
CA ARG A 349 -20.66 1.97 -5.52
C ARG A 349 -19.46 2.60 -6.21
N LEU A 350 -19.32 2.34 -7.50
CA LEU A 350 -18.19 2.73 -8.31
C LEU A 350 -18.64 3.75 -9.35
N PHE A 351 -18.28 5.01 -9.12
CA PHE A 351 -18.65 6.13 -9.98
C PHE A 351 -17.46 6.59 -10.81
N GLY A 352 -17.64 6.73 -12.12
CA GLY A 352 -16.74 7.45 -13.02
C GLY A 352 -15.28 7.01 -12.98
N SER A 353 -15.03 5.73 -12.69
CA SER A 353 -13.69 5.20 -12.42
C SER A 353 -13.30 4.17 -13.47
N GLU A 354 -12.00 3.98 -13.69
CA GLU A 354 -11.47 2.78 -14.33
C GLU A 354 -11.31 1.69 -13.27
N VAL A 355 -12.00 0.56 -13.43
CA VAL A 355 -12.13 -0.47 -12.39
C VAL A 355 -11.65 -1.82 -12.90
N LEU A 356 -10.80 -2.48 -12.12
CA LEU A 356 -10.44 -3.89 -12.28
C LEU A 356 -10.87 -4.67 -11.04
N ILE A 357 -11.60 -5.78 -11.24
CA ILE A 357 -11.98 -6.70 -10.16
C ILE A 357 -11.54 -8.12 -10.54
N GLU A 358 -10.72 -8.71 -9.72
CA GLU A 358 -10.19 -10.06 -9.93
C GLU A 358 -10.20 -10.86 -8.62
N ASN A 359 -10.80 -12.05 -8.64
CA ASN A 359 -10.87 -12.99 -7.52
C ASN A 359 -11.40 -12.37 -6.21
N CYS A 360 -12.40 -11.49 -6.30
CA CYS A 360 -13.01 -10.86 -5.14
C CYS A 360 -14.34 -11.52 -4.77
N GLU A 361 -14.65 -11.52 -3.46
CA GLU A 361 -15.97 -11.89 -2.98
C GLU A 361 -16.67 -10.64 -2.44
N VAL A 362 -17.83 -10.30 -2.99
CA VAL A 362 -18.62 -9.13 -2.60
C VAL A 362 -20.00 -9.55 -2.15
N LYS A 363 -20.27 -9.34 -0.86
CA LYS A 363 -21.52 -9.69 -0.21
C LYS A 363 -22.28 -8.43 0.19
N GLY A 364 -23.46 -8.23 -0.36
CA GLY A 364 -24.36 -7.16 0.02
C GLY A 364 -25.67 -7.68 0.65
N ILE A 365 -26.31 -6.87 1.47
CA ILE A 365 -27.66 -7.20 1.98
C ILE A 365 -28.68 -6.96 0.87
N GLN A 366 -28.66 -5.82 0.22
CA GLN A 366 -29.60 -5.45 -0.85
C GLN A 366 -28.97 -5.55 -2.23
N GLY A 367 -27.76 -5.06 -2.42
CA GLY A 367 -26.99 -5.12 -3.65
C GLY A 367 -25.50 -5.38 -3.39
N ALA A 368 -24.82 -6.06 -4.30
CA ALA A 368 -23.39 -6.27 -4.13
C ALA A 368 -22.57 -5.15 -4.78
N VAL A 369 -22.65 -4.97 -6.10
CA VAL A 369 -21.86 -3.96 -6.82
C VAL A 369 -22.74 -3.10 -7.70
N SER A 370 -22.51 -1.80 -7.70
CA SER A 370 -23.10 -0.83 -8.62
C SER A 370 -21.99 -0.10 -9.37
N ILE A 371 -22.06 -0.09 -10.71
CA ILE A 371 -21.11 0.57 -11.62
C ILE A 371 -21.88 1.68 -12.35
N GLU A 372 -21.51 2.92 -12.10
CA GLU A 372 -22.31 4.07 -12.48
C GLU A 372 -21.48 5.23 -13.07
N GLU A 373 -22.15 6.19 -13.70
CA GLU A 373 -21.61 7.51 -14.10
C GLU A 373 -20.29 7.47 -14.90
N ASN A 374 -20.33 6.86 -16.09
CA ASN A 374 -19.19 6.74 -17.00
C ASN A 374 -18.02 5.87 -16.47
N ALA A 375 -18.25 5.09 -15.44
CA ALA A 375 -17.25 4.12 -14.99
C ALA A 375 -16.99 3.08 -16.08
N LYS A 376 -15.74 2.62 -16.18
CA LYS A 376 -15.31 1.54 -17.06
C LYS A 376 -14.77 0.41 -16.20
N ALA A 377 -15.43 -0.72 -16.23
CA ALA A 377 -15.06 -1.82 -15.37
C ALA A 377 -14.70 -3.09 -16.16
N GLU A 378 -13.66 -3.76 -15.71
CA GLU A 378 -13.31 -5.12 -16.10
C GLU A 378 -13.48 -6.04 -14.90
N ILE A 379 -14.36 -7.03 -14.99
CA ILE A 379 -14.58 -8.08 -13.98
C ILE A 379 -14.05 -9.38 -14.56
N ARG A 380 -12.92 -9.87 -14.03
CA ARG A 380 -12.25 -11.07 -14.51
C ARG A 380 -12.71 -12.33 -13.80
N SER A 381 -12.98 -12.21 -12.51
CA SER A 381 -13.43 -13.32 -11.67
C SER A 381 -13.95 -12.81 -10.34
N GLY A 382 -14.66 -13.65 -9.60
CA GLY A 382 -15.12 -13.33 -8.27
C GLY A 382 -16.52 -13.87 -8.00
N LYS A 383 -17.02 -13.54 -6.80
CA LYS A 383 -18.34 -13.94 -6.35
C LYS A 383 -19.10 -12.72 -5.83
N PHE A 384 -20.23 -12.43 -6.46
CA PHE A 384 -21.03 -11.24 -6.20
C PHE A 384 -22.44 -11.67 -5.82
N TYR A 385 -22.86 -11.39 -4.59
CA TYR A 385 -24.16 -11.90 -4.17
C TYR A 385 -24.85 -11.05 -3.12
N THR A 386 -26.17 -11.20 -3.07
CA THR A 386 -27.03 -10.59 -2.05
C THR A 386 -27.57 -11.66 -1.10
N VAL A 387 -27.76 -11.28 0.17
CA VAL A 387 -28.27 -12.16 1.23
C VAL A 387 -29.62 -11.73 1.79
N ASN A 388 -30.31 -10.83 1.10
CA ASN A 388 -31.64 -10.38 1.54
C ASN A 388 -32.65 -11.54 1.53
N THR A 389 -33.16 -11.89 2.71
CA THR A 389 -34.12 -12.99 2.91
C THR A 389 -35.55 -12.49 3.10
N SER A 390 -35.80 -11.18 3.15
CA SER A 390 -37.09 -10.64 3.60
C SER A 390 -38.19 -10.62 2.55
N GLY A 391 -37.90 -10.97 1.30
CA GLY A 391 -38.86 -10.93 0.20
C GLY A 391 -39.42 -9.54 -0.09
N GLN A 392 -38.78 -8.48 0.36
CA GLN A 392 -39.17 -7.11 0.13
C GLN A 392 -38.93 -6.72 -1.35
N GLN A 393 -39.81 -5.84 -1.84
CA GLN A 393 -39.84 -5.44 -3.28
C GLN A 393 -38.60 -4.62 -3.69
N ASP A 394 -37.73 -4.24 -2.75
CA ASP A 394 -36.66 -3.28 -2.93
C ASP A 394 -35.25 -3.94 -2.82
N ALA A 395 -35.19 -5.25 -3.03
CA ALA A 395 -33.89 -5.92 -3.13
C ALA A 395 -33.30 -5.64 -4.53
N PHE A 396 -32.03 -5.27 -4.54
CA PHE A 396 -31.29 -4.90 -5.75
C PHE A 396 -30.53 -6.10 -6.35
N TYR A 397 -29.63 -5.82 -7.22
CA TYR A 397 -28.94 -6.80 -8.05
C TYR A 397 -27.61 -7.22 -7.42
N ALA A 398 -27.12 -8.40 -7.74
CA ALA A 398 -25.75 -8.74 -7.45
C ALA A 398 -24.78 -7.79 -8.18
N LEU A 399 -25.11 -7.44 -9.44
CA LEU A 399 -24.42 -6.41 -10.20
C LEU A 399 -25.43 -5.52 -10.92
N TYR A 400 -25.30 -4.21 -10.73
CA TYR A 400 -26.00 -3.19 -11.48
C TYR A 400 -25.01 -2.35 -12.30
N VAL A 401 -25.33 -2.14 -13.56
CA VAL A 401 -24.55 -1.30 -14.49
C VAL A 401 -25.47 -0.24 -15.08
N SER A 402 -25.19 1.03 -14.81
CA SER A 402 -25.99 2.14 -15.29
C SER A 402 -25.82 2.38 -16.81
N SER A 403 -26.75 3.12 -17.40
CA SER A 403 -26.77 3.40 -18.84
C SER A 403 -25.55 4.17 -19.36
N SER A 404 -24.82 4.85 -18.50
CA SER A 404 -23.62 5.61 -18.87
C SER A 404 -22.30 4.87 -18.59
N ALA A 405 -22.37 3.70 -17.92
CA ALA A 405 -21.20 2.91 -17.60
C ALA A 405 -20.89 1.85 -18.66
N GLU A 406 -19.64 1.41 -18.72
CA GLU A 406 -19.18 0.33 -19.57
C GLU A 406 -18.64 -0.80 -18.70
N VAL A 407 -19.01 -2.05 -19.00
CA VAL A 407 -18.49 -3.22 -18.26
C VAL A 407 -18.07 -4.32 -19.21
N THR A 408 -16.93 -4.94 -18.93
CA THR A 408 -16.48 -6.19 -19.54
C THR A 408 -16.41 -7.25 -18.45
N ILE A 409 -17.17 -8.35 -18.63
CA ILE A 409 -17.21 -9.47 -17.69
C ILE A 409 -16.66 -10.70 -18.41
N THR A 410 -15.57 -11.23 -17.93
CA THR A 410 -14.91 -12.42 -18.49
C THR A 410 -14.96 -13.63 -17.55
N GLY A 411 -15.46 -13.45 -16.32
CA GLY A 411 -15.68 -14.50 -15.34
C GLY A 411 -16.39 -13.99 -14.10
N GLY A 412 -16.86 -14.91 -13.27
CA GLY A 412 -17.47 -14.63 -11.98
C GLY A 412 -18.87 -15.21 -11.80
N GLU A 413 -19.29 -15.35 -10.55
CA GLU A 413 -20.60 -15.82 -10.12
C GLU A 413 -21.43 -14.64 -9.60
N PHE A 414 -22.65 -14.44 -10.14
CA PHE A 414 -23.56 -13.39 -9.74
C PHE A 414 -24.87 -14.01 -9.22
N SER A 415 -25.16 -13.82 -7.93
CA SER A 415 -26.31 -14.46 -7.29
C SER A 415 -27.14 -13.46 -6.47
N ALA A 416 -28.42 -13.42 -6.76
CA ALA A 416 -29.39 -12.61 -6.03
C ALA A 416 -30.70 -13.42 -5.80
N PRO A 417 -30.66 -14.42 -4.90
CA PRO A 417 -31.68 -15.48 -4.82
C PRO A 417 -33.09 -15.00 -4.48
N ASN A 418 -33.23 -13.84 -3.90
CA ASN A 418 -34.55 -13.31 -3.47
C ASN A 418 -35.00 -12.07 -4.26
N VAL A 419 -34.36 -11.78 -5.38
CA VAL A 419 -34.67 -10.64 -6.24
C VAL A 419 -34.95 -11.07 -7.67
N ARG A 420 -35.45 -10.13 -8.45
CA ARG A 420 -35.88 -10.41 -9.80
C ARG A 420 -34.79 -10.78 -10.77
N THR A 421 -33.56 -10.32 -10.52
CA THR A 421 -32.44 -10.45 -11.48
C THR A 421 -31.10 -10.38 -10.76
N GLY A 422 -30.22 -11.34 -11.00
CA GLY A 422 -28.86 -11.31 -10.46
C GLY A 422 -28.00 -10.20 -11.08
N LEU A 423 -28.15 -9.99 -12.39
CA LEU A 423 -27.37 -9.02 -13.16
C LEU A 423 -28.35 -8.07 -13.91
N GLN A 424 -28.24 -6.77 -13.69
CA GLN A 424 -28.98 -5.73 -14.38
C GLN A 424 -28.02 -4.79 -15.11
N ILE A 425 -28.14 -4.73 -16.44
CA ILE A 425 -27.36 -3.82 -17.28
C ILE A 425 -28.32 -2.87 -17.98
N GLU A 426 -28.11 -1.57 -17.77
CA GLU A 426 -28.82 -0.50 -18.45
C GLU A 426 -27.87 0.17 -19.43
N GLY A 427 -28.17 0.11 -20.73
CA GLY A 427 -27.30 0.71 -21.73
C GLY A 427 -26.80 -0.28 -22.79
N THR A 428 -25.84 0.15 -23.60
CA THR A 428 -25.44 -0.55 -24.83
C THR A 428 -24.06 -1.20 -24.80
N SER A 429 -23.31 -1.04 -23.73
CA SER A 429 -21.89 -1.39 -23.69
C SER A 429 -21.58 -2.38 -22.57
N ALA A 430 -22.06 -3.61 -22.75
CA ALA A 430 -21.66 -4.71 -21.88
C ALA A 430 -21.20 -5.90 -22.73
N VAL A 431 -20.07 -6.49 -22.37
CA VAL A 431 -19.59 -7.74 -22.93
C VAL A 431 -19.59 -8.79 -21.83
N VAL A 432 -20.42 -9.80 -22.00
CA VAL A 432 -20.54 -10.93 -21.06
C VAL A 432 -20.20 -12.20 -21.83
N SER A 433 -19.24 -12.96 -21.34
CA SER A 433 -18.87 -14.26 -21.92
C SER A 433 -18.96 -15.35 -20.86
N GLY A 434 -19.54 -16.50 -21.19
CA GLY A 434 -19.71 -17.65 -20.31
C GLY A 434 -21.07 -18.33 -20.45
N ASP A 435 -21.31 -19.34 -19.62
CA ASP A 435 -22.57 -20.09 -19.60
C ASP A 435 -23.54 -19.48 -18.58
N ASN A 436 -24.82 -19.38 -18.95
CA ASN A 436 -25.89 -18.96 -18.06
C ASN A 436 -26.63 -20.17 -17.51
N ASP A 437 -26.75 -20.28 -16.21
CA ASP A 437 -27.55 -21.29 -15.55
C ASP A 437 -28.99 -20.79 -15.31
N THR A 438 -29.96 -21.70 -15.36
CA THR A 438 -31.41 -21.41 -15.26
C THR A 438 -31.95 -21.36 -13.84
N ASP A 439 -31.11 -21.58 -12.82
CA ASP A 439 -31.53 -21.62 -11.41
C ASP A 439 -31.44 -20.24 -10.68
N GLY A 440 -31.28 -19.15 -11.42
CA GLY A 440 -31.17 -17.80 -10.88
C GLY A 440 -29.74 -17.37 -10.57
N ARG A 441 -28.77 -18.14 -11.04
CA ARG A 441 -27.35 -17.77 -11.03
C ARG A 441 -26.90 -17.46 -12.44
N ALA A 442 -26.08 -16.44 -12.58
CA ALA A 442 -25.30 -16.23 -13.79
C ALA A 442 -23.84 -16.55 -13.49
N GLU A 443 -23.31 -17.55 -14.15
CA GLU A 443 -21.87 -17.84 -14.19
C GLU A 443 -21.34 -17.29 -15.52
N VAL A 444 -20.31 -16.47 -15.47
CA VAL A 444 -19.70 -15.82 -16.63
C VAL A 444 -18.25 -16.24 -16.77
#